data_a0ba895ab923d36ca6219d107c782fa9
#
_entry.id   a0ba895ab923d36ca6219d107c782fa9
#
_cell.length_a   1.000
_cell.length_b   1.000
_cell.length_c   1.000
_cell.angle_alpha   90.00
_cell.angle_beta   90.00
_cell.angle_gamma   90.00
#
_symmetry.space_group_name_H-M   'P 1'
#
loop_
_entity.id
_entity.type
_entity.pdbx_description
1 polymer ?
#
loop_
_entity_poly.entity_id
_entity_poly.type
_entity_poly.pdbx_seq_one_letter_code
_entity_poly.pdbx_strand_id
1 'polypeptide(L)'
;LKPELVIDAGAMACLDAKQGFGQVAGEYAVDEGISRAHEHGISVVGLRNSGHLGRIGDWAERAADAGLVSFHFVNVRGSLLVAPFGGTDRRGSTSPLAIGVPNTDNNHIILDMATSTVAEGKVMVAQKGGKILPHGALIDHEGNLTINPEVMYGKISDNEVPNPNNGTGAITAFGLHKGSGINFMME
;
A
#
# COMPACT_ATOMS: atom_id res chain seq x y z
N LEU A 1 -0.04 -20.57 -9.24
CA LEU A 1 1.16 -20.34 -10.08
C LEU A 1 2.25 -19.77 -9.20
N LYS A 2 3.43 -20.41 -9.19
CA LYS A 2 4.62 -19.86 -8.52
C LYS A 2 5.14 -18.67 -9.31
N PRO A 3 5.61 -17.60 -8.64
CA PRO A 3 6.37 -16.54 -9.30
C PRO A 3 7.61 -17.11 -9.99
N GLU A 4 8.01 -16.51 -11.09
CA GLU A 4 9.23 -16.86 -11.81
C GLU A 4 10.37 -15.93 -11.38
N LEU A 5 11.52 -16.51 -11.03
CA LEU A 5 12.74 -15.75 -10.79
C LEU A 5 13.30 -15.27 -12.13
N VAL A 6 13.24 -13.96 -12.38
CA VAL A 6 13.64 -13.34 -13.66
C VAL A 6 14.98 -12.61 -13.57
N ILE A 7 15.42 -12.26 -12.37
CA ILE A 7 16.76 -11.75 -12.09
C ILE A 7 17.27 -12.46 -10.85
N ASP A 8 18.46 -13.04 -10.95
CA ASP A 8 19.21 -13.62 -9.85
C ASP A 8 20.61 -13.01 -9.83
N ALA A 9 20.90 -12.23 -8.78
CA ALA A 9 22.16 -11.50 -8.64
C ALA A 9 22.68 -11.57 -7.18
N GLY A 10 22.76 -12.77 -6.62
CA GLY A 10 23.21 -13.00 -5.24
C GLY A 10 22.24 -12.41 -4.23
N ALA A 11 22.61 -11.35 -3.52
CA ALA A 11 21.75 -10.68 -2.55
C ALA A 11 20.50 -10.02 -3.17
N MET A 12 20.45 -9.86 -4.50
CA MET A 12 19.33 -9.24 -5.21
C MET A 12 18.58 -10.25 -6.08
N ALA A 13 17.26 -10.15 -6.10
CA ALA A 13 16.39 -10.96 -6.95
C ALA A 13 15.23 -10.12 -7.51
N CYS A 14 14.69 -10.52 -8.65
CA CYS A 14 13.41 -10.04 -9.13
C CYS A 14 12.52 -11.22 -9.52
N LEU A 15 11.29 -11.19 -9.03
CA LEU A 15 10.26 -12.20 -9.27
C LEU A 15 9.15 -11.61 -10.14
N ASP A 16 8.66 -12.41 -11.09
CA ASP A 16 7.47 -12.11 -11.90
C ASP A 16 6.32 -13.02 -11.47
N ALA A 17 5.27 -12.45 -10.89
CA ALA A 17 4.10 -13.19 -10.42
C ALA A 17 3.12 -13.54 -11.55
N LYS A 18 3.33 -13.09 -12.78
CA LYS A 18 2.51 -13.41 -13.96
C LYS A 18 1.01 -13.20 -13.74
N GLN A 19 0.65 -12.10 -13.07
CA GLN A 19 -0.71 -11.75 -12.66
C GLN A 19 -1.34 -12.79 -11.72
N GLY A 20 -0.53 -13.57 -11.01
CA GLY A 20 -0.99 -14.56 -10.04
C GLY A 20 -1.54 -13.93 -8.76
N PHE A 21 -2.06 -14.80 -7.89
CA PHE A 21 -2.64 -14.41 -6.60
C PHE A 21 -1.58 -13.76 -5.69
N GLY A 22 -1.84 -12.52 -5.26
CA GLY A 22 -0.82 -11.68 -4.63
C GLY A 22 -0.28 -12.23 -3.32
N GLN A 23 -1.13 -12.81 -2.47
CA GLN A 23 -0.69 -13.40 -1.20
C GLN A 23 0.28 -14.56 -1.40
N VAL A 24 0.05 -15.40 -2.40
CA VAL A 24 0.99 -16.47 -2.76
C VAL A 24 2.31 -15.90 -3.28
N ALA A 25 2.23 -14.87 -4.13
CA ALA A 25 3.41 -14.23 -4.67
C ALA A 25 4.21 -13.47 -3.61
N GLY A 26 3.54 -12.83 -2.66
CA GLY A 26 4.13 -12.13 -1.53
C GLY A 26 4.89 -13.08 -0.60
N GLU A 27 4.28 -14.20 -0.24
CA GLU A 27 4.93 -15.25 0.56
C GLU A 27 6.23 -15.71 -0.11
N TYR A 28 6.17 -16.01 -1.41
CA TYR A 28 7.33 -16.42 -2.19
C TYR A 28 8.45 -15.38 -2.20
N ALA A 29 8.09 -14.10 -2.40
CA ALA A 29 9.05 -13.02 -2.46
C ALA A 29 9.74 -12.78 -1.11
N VAL A 30 8.99 -12.87 -0.01
CA VAL A 30 9.56 -12.71 1.34
C VAL A 30 10.45 -13.89 1.70
N ASP A 31 10.06 -15.12 1.40
CA ASP A 31 10.89 -16.30 1.65
C ASP A 31 12.22 -16.26 0.86
N GLU A 32 12.16 -15.81 -0.39
CA GLU A 32 13.35 -15.57 -1.20
C GLU A 32 14.25 -14.51 -0.56
N GLY A 33 13.65 -13.41 -0.07
CA GLY A 33 14.37 -12.36 0.67
C GLY A 33 15.03 -12.85 1.94
N ILE A 34 14.31 -13.65 2.74
CA ILE A 34 14.83 -14.26 3.98
C ILE A 34 16.01 -15.17 3.68
N SER A 35 15.87 -16.07 2.71
CA SER A 35 16.94 -16.99 2.31
C SER A 35 18.22 -16.25 1.92
N ARG A 36 18.10 -15.24 1.07
CA ARG A 36 19.25 -14.43 0.60
C ARG A 36 19.84 -13.59 1.72
N ALA A 37 19.03 -13.02 2.60
CA ALA A 37 19.52 -12.25 3.74
C ALA A 37 20.34 -13.11 4.70
N HIS A 38 19.96 -14.36 4.94
CA HIS A 38 20.76 -15.29 5.74
C HIS A 38 22.08 -15.67 5.06
N GLU A 39 22.10 -15.80 3.73
CA GLU A 39 23.31 -16.15 2.99
C GLU A 39 24.29 -14.96 2.85
N HIS A 40 23.74 -13.77 2.57
CA HIS A 40 24.56 -12.60 2.17
C HIS A 40 24.58 -11.49 3.22
N GLY A 41 23.84 -11.60 4.33
CA GLY A 41 23.70 -10.56 5.35
C GLY A 41 22.70 -9.45 5.02
N ILE A 42 22.27 -9.34 3.77
CA ILE A 42 21.26 -8.39 3.26
C ILE A 42 20.59 -8.98 2.02
N SER A 43 19.35 -8.60 1.75
CA SER A 43 18.71 -8.90 0.47
C SER A 43 17.85 -7.75 -0.04
N VAL A 44 17.68 -7.70 -1.36
CA VAL A 44 16.71 -6.82 -2.05
C VAL A 44 15.93 -7.66 -3.03
N VAL A 45 14.60 -7.74 -2.84
CA VAL A 45 13.72 -8.53 -3.70
C VAL A 45 12.68 -7.64 -4.35
N GLY A 46 12.69 -7.58 -5.67
CA GLY A 46 11.62 -6.98 -6.48
C GLY A 46 10.56 -8.02 -6.83
N LEU A 47 9.29 -7.66 -6.67
CA LEU A 47 8.14 -8.45 -7.12
C LEU A 47 7.31 -7.62 -8.09
N ARG A 48 7.14 -8.11 -9.30
CA ARG A 48 6.34 -7.44 -10.34
C ARG A 48 5.18 -8.31 -10.83
N ASN A 49 4.22 -7.68 -11.50
CA ASN A 49 3.06 -8.36 -12.10
C ASN A 49 2.30 -9.24 -11.09
N SER A 50 2.16 -8.75 -9.85
CA SER A 50 1.45 -9.43 -8.77
C SER A 50 0.02 -8.90 -8.64
N GLY A 51 -0.92 -9.75 -8.25
CA GLY A 51 -2.19 -9.33 -7.69
C GLY A 51 -2.02 -8.62 -6.34
N HIS A 52 -3.14 -8.21 -5.74
CA HIS A 52 -3.16 -7.53 -4.42
C HIS A 52 -2.49 -8.38 -3.33
N LEU A 53 -1.51 -7.80 -2.65
CA LEU A 53 -0.65 -8.50 -1.68
C LEU A 53 -1.31 -8.72 -0.30
N GLY A 54 -2.52 -8.24 -0.09
CA GLY A 54 -3.19 -8.30 1.21
C GLY A 54 -2.69 -7.21 2.16
N ARG A 55 -2.60 -7.54 3.46
CA ARG A 55 -2.00 -6.69 4.48
C ARG A 55 -0.48 -6.77 4.36
N ILE A 56 0.17 -5.62 4.18
CA ILE A 56 1.63 -5.61 3.95
C ILE A 56 2.41 -5.96 5.22
N GLY A 57 1.86 -5.65 6.38
CA GLY A 57 2.42 -6.03 7.66
C GLY A 57 2.66 -7.54 7.84
N ASP A 58 1.89 -8.41 7.17
CA ASP A 58 2.08 -9.87 7.24
C ASP A 58 3.46 -10.28 6.72
N TRP A 59 3.95 -9.58 5.71
CA TRP A 59 5.27 -9.82 5.13
C TRP A 59 6.39 -9.32 6.04
N ALA A 60 6.15 -8.20 6.74
CA ALA A 60 7.06 -7.65 7.72
C ALA A 60 7.14 -8.55 8.97
N GLU A 61 6.02 -9.09 9.44
CA GLU A 61 5.96 -10.08 10.52
C GLU A 61 6.73 -11.34 10.16
N ARG A 62 6.51 -11.89 8.96
CA ARG A 62 7.22 -13.11 8.49
C ARG A 62 8.75 -12.92 8.43
N ALA A 63 9.22 -11.76 8.00
CA ALA A 63 10.66 -11.45 8.03
C ALA A 63 11.18 -11.30 9.47
N ALA A 64 10.40 -10.69 10.36
CA ALA A 64 10.74 -10.54 11.77
C ALA A 64 10.77 -11.88 12.51
N ASP A 65 9.86 -12.82 12.21
CA ASP A 65 9.87 -14.20 12.69
C ASP A 65 11.19 -14.93 12.32
N ALA A 66 11.78 -14.57 11.17
CA ALA A 66 13.08 -15.08 10.74
C ALA A 66 14.27 -14.30 11.33
N GLY A 67 14.03 -13.38 12.28
CA GLY A 67 15.07 -12.59 12.95
C GLY A 67 15.63 -11.43 12.12
N LEU A 68 14.92 -10.99 11.08
CA LEU A 68 15.37 -9.96 10.14
C LEU A 68 14.60 -8.65 10.29
N VAL A 69 15.31 -7.53 10.19
CA VAL A 69 14.67 -6.22 9.95
C VAL A 69 14.31 -6.12 8.48
N SER A 70 13.08 -5.69 8.18
CA SER A 70 12.61 -5.60 6.80
C SER A 70 11.88 -4.30 6.50
N PHE A 71 11.94 -3.89 5.22
CA PHE A 71 11.22 -2.75 4.66
C PHE A 71 10.45 -3.23 3.43
N HIS A 72 9.18 -2.90 3.37
CA HIS A 72 8.29 -3.28 2.27
C HIS A 72 7.66 -2.04 1.68
N PHE A 73 7.84 -1.83 0.39
CA PHE A 73 7.28 -0.73 -0.38
C PHE A 73 6.37 -1.30 -1.46
N VAL A 74 5.15 -0.80 -1.57
CA VAL A 74 4.18 -1.29 -2.55
C VAL A 74 3.63 -0.13 -3.37
N ASN A 75 3.72 -0.29 -4.68
CA ASN A 75 3.08 0.58 -5.67
C ASN A 75 1.91 -0.16 -6.33
N VAL A 76 0.84 0.54 -6.67
CA VAL A 76 -0.33 -0.01 -7.34
C VAL A 76 -0.56 0.71 -8.66
N ARG A 77 0.05 0.19 -9.72
CA ARG A 77 -0.06 0.77 -11.05
C ARG A 77 -1.52 0.98 -11.48
N GLY A 78 -1.86 2.23 -11.82
CA GLY A 78 -3.17 2.61 -12.33
C GLY A 78 -4.23 2.89 -11.25
N SER A 79 -3.93 2.70 -9.97
CA SER A 79 -4.83 3.06 -8.87
C SER A 79 -4.60 4.50 -8.42
N LEU A 80 -5.00 5.48 -9.24
CA LEU A 80 -4.83 6.89 -8.94
C LEU A 80 -5.97 7.39 -8.04
N LEU A 81 -5.71 7.54 -6.76
CA LEU A 81 -6.69 7.88 -5.72
C LEU A 81 -6.26 9.04 -4.82
N VAL A 82 -4.95 9.30 -4.75
CA VAL A 82 -4.35 10.23 -3.78
C VAL A 82 -3.86 11.48 -4.49
N ALA A 83 -4.22 12.65 -3.93
CA ALA A 83 -3.69 13.93 -4.37
C ALA A 83 -2.35 14.21 -3.66
N PRO A 84 -1.32 14.70 -4.38
CA PRO A 84 -0.10 15.18 -3.76
C PRO A 84 -0.38 16.42 -2.92
N PHE A 85 0.47 16.66 -1.91
CA PHE A 85 0.34 17.85 -1.07
C PHE A 85 0.37 19.13 -1.90
N GLY A 86 -0.63 19.99 -1.71
CA GLY A 86 -0.80 21.24 -2.46
C GLY A 86 -1.53 21.07 -3.80
N GLY A 87 -1.92 19.85 -4.17
CA GLY A 87 -2.72 19.55 -5.36
C GLY A 87 -4.09 18.97 -5.02
N THR A 88 -4.98 18.95 -6.01
CA THR A 88 -6.33 18.35 -5.91
C THR A 88 -6.51 17.15 -6.83
N ASP A 89 -5.69 17.02 -7.85
CA ASP A 89 -5.72 15.91 -8.81
C ASP A 89 -5.18 14.62 -8.19
N ARG A 90 -5.80 13.50 -8.51
CA ARG A 90 -5.31 12.16 -8.16
C ARG A 90 -4.06 11.82 -8.99
N ARG A 91 -2.92 11.66 -8.36
CA ARG A 91 -1.64 11.39 -9.02
C ARG A 91 -0.92 10.16 -8.50
N GLY A 92 -1.26 9.70 -7.29
CA GLY A 92 -0.68 8.52 -6.68
C GLY A 92 -1.72 7.53 -6.17
N SER A 93 -1.28 6.34 -5.82
CA SER A 93 -2.09 5.34 -5.12
C SER A 93 -1.96 5.49 -3.60
N THR A 94 -2.57 4.58 -2.84
CA THR A 94 -2.42 4.56 -1.38
C THR A 94 -1.05 4.06 -0.94
N SER A 95 -0.26 3.50 -1.84
CA SER A 95 1.14 3.05 -1.76
C SER A 95 1.60 2.72 -0.33
N PRO A 96 1.28 1.51 0.19
CA PRO A 96 1.57 1.16 1.57
C PRO A 96 3.05 0.90 1.81
N LEU A 97 3.48 1.26 3.04
CA LEU A 97 4.80 1.01 3.60
C LEU A 97 4.63 0.11 4.83
N ALA A 98 5.41 -0.96 4.92
CA ALA A 98 5.56 -1.70 6.17
C ALA A 98 7.02 -1.86 6.55
N ILE A 99 7.30 -1.83 7.85
CA ILE A 99 8.62 -2.07 8.44
C ILE A 99 8.44 -3.07 9.58
N GLY A 100 9.25 -4.12 9.59
CA GLY A 100 9.32 -5.10 10.67
C GLY A 100 10.67 -5.06 11.38
N VAL A 101 10.62 -5.07 12.71
CA VAL A 101 11.80 -5.19 13.57
C VAL A 101 11.56 -6.36 14.53
N PRO A 102 12.42 -7.39 14.50
CA PRO A 102 12.28 -8.54 15.38
C PRO A 102 12.46 -8.18 16.85
N ASN A 103 11.75 -8.90 17.73
CA ASN A 103 11.90 -8.81 19.17
C ASN A 103 12.01 -10.22 19.77
N THR A 104 12.65 -10.34 20.92
CA THR A 104 13.01 -11.61 21.57
C THR A 104 11.81 -12.47 21.95
N ASP A 105 10.63 -11.89 22.17
CA ASP A 105 9.43 -12.57 22.66
C ASP A 105 8.39 -12.81 21.56
N ASN A 106 8.79 -12.82 20.29
CA ASN A 106 7.90 -12.88 19.11
C ASN A 106 6.82 -11.79 19.10
N ASN A 107 6.97 -10.76 19.93
CA ASN A 107 6.14 -9.56 19.93
C ASN A 107 6.86 -8.46 19.14
N HIS A 108 6.93 -8.66 17.84
CA HIS A 108 7.68 -7.83 16.92
C HIS A 108 7.12 -6.40 16.84
N ILE A 109 7.99 -5.45 16.52
CA ILE A 109 7.58 -4.07 16.26
C ILE A 109 7.27 -3.96 14.77
N ILE A 110 5.99 -3.76 14.45
CA ILE A 110 5.52 -3.68 13.06
C ILE A 110 4.90 -2.30 12.81
N LEU A 111 5.44 -1.58 11.84
CA LEU A 111 4.78 -0.45 11.22
C LEU A 111 4.10 -0.95 9.94
N ASP A 112 2.81 -0.73 9.79
CA ASP A 112 2.06 -1.02 8.56
C ASP A 112 1.07 0.09 8.29
N MET A 113 1.32 0.87 7.25
CA MET A 113 0.54 2.07 6.97
C MET A 113 0.47 2.37 5.47
N ALA A 114 -0.66 2.95 5.03
CA ALA A 114 -0.73 3.60 3.73
C ALA A 114 0.05 4.94 3.76
N THR A 115 0.52 5.41 2.63
CA THR A 115 1.05 6.77 2.47
C THR A 115 -0.06 7.82 2.26
N SER A 116 -1.30 7.36 2.14
CA SER A 116 -2.51 8.19 2.22
C SER A 116 -3.04 8.31 3.65
N THR A 117 -3.85 9.31 3.93
CA THR A 117 -4.48 9.52 5.25
C THR A 117 -5.39 8.35 5.63
N VAL A 118 -6.08 7.76 4.65
CA VAL A 118 -6.92 6.56 4.81
C VAL A 118 -6.78 5.64 3.61
N ALA A 119 -7.00 4.35 3.81
CA ALA A 119 -7.17 3.41 2.71
C ALA A 119 -8.52 3.64 2.00
N GLU A 120 -8.59 3.37 0.69
CA GLU A 120 -9.82 3.52 -0.09
C GLU A 120 -11.01 2.78 0.50
N GLY A 121 -10.82 1.56 0.99
CA GLY A 121 -11.88 0.77 1.62
C GLY A 121 -12.58 1.48 2.79
N LYS A 122 -11.86 2.35 3.54
CA LYS A 122 -12.48 3.16 4.60
C LYS A 122 -13.38 4.25 4.02
N VAL A 123 -13.03 4.83 2.86
CA VAL A 123 -13.87 5.80 2.16
C VAL A 123 -15.14 5.13 1.62
N MET A 124 -15.00 3.92 1.05
CA MET A 124 -16.14 3.12 0.61
C MET A 124 -17.12 2.79 1.77
N VAL A 125 -16.59 2.40 2.92
CA VAL A 125 -17.40 2.13 4.12
C VAL A 125 -18.12 3.39 4.59
N ALA A 126 -17.46 4.55 4.58
CA ALA A 126 -18.08 5.83 4.93
C ALA A 126 -19.19 6.21 3.93
N GLN A 127 -18.98 5.98 2.64
CA GLN A 127 -19.99 6.22 1.58
C GLN A 127 -21.27 5.41 1.79
N LYS A 128 -21.14 4.20 2.34
CA LYS A 128 -22.28 3.31 2.65
C LYS A 128 -22.87 3.54 4.05
N GLY A 129 -22.63 4.71 4.67
CA GLY A 129 -23.17 5.06 5.97
C GLY A 129 -22.45 4.42 7.16
N GLY A 130 -21.24 3.91 6.95
CA GLY A 130 -20.40 3.32 8.01
C GLY A 130 -19.64 4.38 8.82
N LYS A 131 -18.44 4.02 9.27
CA LYS A 131 -17.63 4.87 10.15
C LYS A 131 -17.22 6.18 9.47
N ILE A 132 -17.37 7.30 10.19
CA ILE A 132 -16.98 8.65 9.75
C ILE A 132 -15.46 8.70 9.51
N LEU A 133 -15.06 9.36 8.43
CA LEU A 133 -13.66 9.59 8.09
C LEU A 133 -13.01 10.62 9.03
N PRO A 134 -11.69 10.52 9.27
CA PRO A 134 -10.97 11.56 10.01
C PRO A 134 -10.99 12.90 9.24
N HIS A 135 -10.89 13.99 9.99
CA HIS A 135 -10.84 15.33 9.41
C HIS A 135 -9.67 15.45 8.38
N GLY A 136 -9.96 16.01 7.23
CA GLY A 136 -8.97 16.21 6.17
C GLY A 136 -8.56 14.94 5.43
N ALA A 137 -9.31 13.82 5.57
CA ALA A 137 -9.04 12.59 4.85
C ALA A 137 -9.20 12.73 3.34
N LEU A 138 -10.06 13.63 2.91
CA LEU A 138 -10.36 13.90 1.51
C LEU A 138 -10.16 15.38 1.17
N ILE A 139 -9.94 15.64 -0.10
CA ILE A 139 -9.89 16.97 -0.69
C ILE A 139 -10.82 17.02 -1.90
N ASP A 140 -11.59 18.09 -2.02
CA ASP A 140 -12.45 18.32 -3.20
C ASP A 140 -11.65 18.99 -4.34
N HIS A 141 -12.29 19.21 -5.48
CA HIS A 141 -11.68 19.84 -6.66
C HIS A 141 -11.35 21.32 -6.46
N GLU A 142 -11.96 21.97 -5.47
CA GLU A 142 -11.69 23.38 -5.10
C GLU A 142 -10.54 23.54 -4.13
N GLY A 143 -10.03 22.42 -3.57
CA GLY A 143 -8.94 22.40 -2.60
C GLY A 143 -9.39 22.42 -1.13
N ASN A 144 -10.69 22.24 -0.86
CA ASN A 144 -11.20 22.20 0.51
C ASN A 144 -11.05 20.80 1.11
N LEU A 145 -10.52 20.73 2.30
CA LEU A 145 -10.44 19.47 3.06
C LEU A 145 -11.83 19.06 3.57
N THR A 146 -12.18 17.79 3.41
CA THR A 146 -13.50 17.28 3.76
C THR A 146 -13.45 15.85 4.30
N ILE A 147 -14.56 15.42 4.91
CA ILE A 147 -14.82 14.03 5.30
C ILE A 147 -15.95 13.40 4.47
N ASN A 148 -16.52 14.19 3.53
CA ASN A 148 -17.65 13.71 2.71
C ASN A 148 -17.16 12.78 1.60
N PRO A 149 -17.47 11.48 1.62
CA PRO A 149 -17.02 10.54 0.59
C PRO A 149 -17.65 10.78 -0.79
N GLU A 150 -18.76 11.55 -0.89
CA GLU A 150 -19.35 11.90 -2.18
C GLU A 150 -18.41 12.70 -3.08
N VAL A 151 -17.42 13.42 -2.53
CA VAL A 151 -16.42 14.10 -3.36
C VAL A 151 -15.62 13.14 -4.22
N MET A 152 -15.48 11.88 -3.76
CA MET A 152 -14.74 10.85 -4.44
C MET A 152 -15.63 9.93 -5.30
N TYR A 153 -16.81 9.58 -4.82
CA TYR A 153 -17.69 8.60 -5.48
C TYR A 153 -18.93 9.22 -6.15
N GLY A 154 -19.19 10.50 -5.94
CA GLY A 154 -20.48 11.11 -6.29
C GLY A 154 -21.61 10.60 -5.38
N LYS A 155 -22.83 10.99 -5.70
CA LYS A 155 -24.02 10.43 -5.05
C LYS A 155 -24.27 9.04 -5.59
N ILE A 156 -24.46 8.08 -4.70
CA ILE A 156 -24.76 6.68 -5.05
C ILE A 156 -26.06 6.23 -4.40
N SER A 157 -26.76 5.31 -5.03
CA SER A 157 -27.91 4.61 -4.45
C SER A 157 -27.46 3.45 -3.54
N ASP A 158 -28.35 2.96 -2.68
CA ASP A 158 -28.03 1.92 -1.69
C ASP A 158 -27.47 0.62 -2.32
N ASN A 159 -27.92 0.29 -3.52
CA ASN A 159 -27.54 -0.94 -4.23
C ASN A 159 -26.37 -0.73 -5.21
N GLU A 160 -25.85 0.48 -5.33
CA GLU A 160 -24.79 0.81 -6.26
C GLU A 160 -23.42 0.58 -5.62
N VAL A 161 -22.49 0.01 -6.40
CA VAL A 161 -21.08 -0.14 -5.97
C VAL A 161 -20.38 1.21 -6.14
N PRO A 162 -19.73 1.75 -5.09
CA PRO A 162 -18.97 2.98 -5.20
C PRO A 162 -17.89 2.89 -6.29
N ASN A 163 -17.89 3.85 -7.22
CA ASN A 163 -16.88 3.95 -8.25
C ASN A 163 -16.11 5.28 -8.07
N PRO A 164 -14.81 5.24 -7.75
CA PRO A 164 -14.04 6.46 -7.51
C PRO A 164 -13.94 7.37 -8.74
N ASN A 165 -14.25 6.87 -9.92
CA ASN A 165 -14.26 7.70 -11.15
C ASN A 165 -15.50 8.61 -11.28
N ASN A 166 -16.52 8.44 -10.42
CA ASN A 166 -17.73 9.25 -10.48
C ASN A 166 -17.59 10.61 -9.78
N GLY A 167 -16.58 10.78 -8.92
CA GLY A 167 -16.28 12.05 -8.27
C GLY A 167 -14.94 12.63 -8.71
N THR A 168 -14.72 13.90 -8.38
CA THR A 168 -13.51 14.66 -8.74
C THR A 168 -12.54 14.86 -7.59
N GLY A 169 -12.95 14.58 -6.35
CA GLY A 169 -12.08 14.68 -5.16
C GLY A 169 -11.11 13.51 -5.02
N ALA A 170 -10.20 13.62 -4.08
CA ALA A 170 -9.13 12.66 -3.85
C ALA A 170 -8.93 12.38 -2.35
N ILE A 171 -8.24 11.28 -2.05
CA ILE A 171 -7.70 11.03 -0.72
C ILE A 171 -6.45 11.90 -0.54
N THR A 172 -6.24 12.42 0.67
CA THR A 172 -5.04 13.20 1.00
C THR A 172 -3.86 12.31 1.39
N ALA A 173 -2.64 12.79 1.24
CA ALA A 173 -1.46 12.13 1.76
C ALA A 173 -1.39 12.29 3.30
N PHE A 174 -0.94 11.25 4.04
CA PHE A 174 -0.73 11.36 5.47
C PHE A 174 0.39 12.37 5.77
N GLY A 175 0.32 13.07 6.91
CA GLY A 175 1.40 13.96 7.35
C GLY A 175 1.78 15.05 6.32
N LEU A 176 0.82 15.49 5.52
CA LEU A 176 0.95 16.57 4.54
C LEU A 176 2.07 16.26 3.49
N HIS A 177 3.05 17.18 3.37
CA HIS A 177 4.16 17.06 2.43
C HIS A 177 5.07 15.84 2.68
N LYS A 178 5.15 15.34 3.93
CA LYS A 178 6.03 14.21 4.28
C LYS A 178 5.52 12.90 3.65
N GLY A 179 4.26 12.57 3.87
CA GLY A 179 3.65 11.40 3.26
C GLY A 179 3.52 11.53 1.75
N SER A 180 3.24 12.74 1.24
CA SER A 180 3.24 13.01 -0.19
C SER A 180 4.62 12.76 -0.83
N GLY A 181 5.70 13.16 -0.16
CA GLY A 181 7.06 12.87 -0.62
C GLY A 181 7.38 11.37 -0.65
N ILE A 182 7.01 10.63 0.40
CA ILE A 182 7.17 9.17 0.42
C ILE A 182 6.34 8.52 -0.70
N ASN A 183 5.08 8.91 -0.85
CA ASN A 183 4.20 8.40 -1.91
C ASN A 183 4.82 8.59 -3.29
N PHE A 184 5.30 9.79 -3.59
CA PHE A 184 5.96 10.11 -4.86
C PHE A 184 7.20 9.26 -5.14
N MET A 185 7.99 8.96 -4.10
CA MET A 185 9.19 8.11 -4.25
C MET A 185 8.86 6.63 -4.43
N MET A 186 7.64 6.21 -4.08
CA MET A 186 7.18 4.82 -4.23
C MET A 186 6.49 4.58 -5.57
N GLU A 187 5.90 5.61 -6.20
CA GLU A 187 5.31 5.57 -7.55
C GLU A 187 6.38 5.53 -8.65
#